data_a07b7e20026b72bbb42171bdf000937a
#
_entry.id   a07b7e20026b72bbb42171bdf000937a
#
_cell.length_a   1.000
_cell.length_b   1.000
_cell.length_c   1.000
_cell.angle_alpha   90.00
_cell.angle_beta   90.00
_cell.angle_gamma   90.00
#
_symmetry.space_group_name_H-M   'P 1'
#
loop_
_entity.id
_entity.type
_entity.pdbx_description
1 polymer ?
#
loop_
_entity_poly.entity_id
_entity_poly.type
_entity_poly.pdbx_seq_one_letter_code
_entity_poly.pdbx_strand_id
1 'polypeptide(L)'
;KLDIKEYIKEFLKFTFSVIKGGKIHEVASVFTFGREDLIPDMFIPLIEGINSENNDLNKLIYYFKRHIEVDGDKHGPMSMEMLSYLCDNDPKKISESALIAEKALLARISLWDGIENEIKTKKDNYEKV
;
A
#
# COMPACT_ATOMS: atom_id res chain seq x y z
N LYS A 1 1.50 13.92 -22.49
CA LYS A 1 1.61 12.53 -22.02
C LYS A 1 2.43 12.58 -20.73
N LEU A 2 1.85 12.20 -19.59
CA LEU A 2 2.59 12.12 -18.32
C LEU A 2 3.69 11.04 -18.48
N ASP A 3 4.93 11.43 -18.18
CA ASP A 3 6.05 10.50 -18.13
C ASP A 3 6.02 9.79 -16.77
N ILE A 4 5.43 8.60 -16.72
CA ILE A 4 5.30 7.80 -15.51
C ILE A 4 6.63 7.09 -15.25
N LYS A 5 7.19 7.29 -14.07
CA LYS A 5 8.44 6.66 -13.65
C LYS A 5 8.34 5.12 -13.63
N GLU A 6 9.46 4.44 -13.88
CA GLU A 6 9.46 2.98 -14.05
C GLU A 6 9.00 2.25 -12.77
N TYR A 7 9.43 2.67 -11.59
CA TYR A 7 9.00 2.06 -10.32
C TYR A 7 7.48 2.13 -10.10
N ILE A 8 6.80 3.19 -10.60
CA ILE A 8 5.33 3.30 -10.58
C ILE A 8 4.71 2.32 -11.56
N LYS A 9 5.27 2.23 -12.78
CA LYS A 9 4.79 1.28 -13.79
C LYS A 9 4.89 -0.16 -13.32
N GLU A 10 6.01 -0.52 -12.69
CA GLU A 10 6.22 -1.86 -12.14
C GLU A 10 5.21 -2.22 -11.05
N PHE A 11 4.96 -1.29 -10.12
CA PHE A 11 3.94 -1.47 -9.08
C PHE A 11 2.53 -1.66 -9.67
N LEU A 12 2.16 -0.84 -10.66
CA LEU A 12 0.88 -0.97 -11.35
C LEU A 12 0.81 -2.28 -12.15
N LYS A 13 1.88 -2.65 -12.85
CA LYS A 13 1.97 -3.90 -13.61
C LYS A 13 1.79 -5.11 -12.72
N PHE A 14 2.43 -5.14 -11.55
CA PHE A 14 2.22 -6.19 -10.55
C PHE A 14 0.75 -6.25 -10.13
N THR A 15 0.17 -5.13 -9.68
CA THR A 15 -1.22 -5.05 -9.23
C THR A 15 -2.19 -5.59 -10.29
N PHE A 16 -2.08 -5.11 -11.52
CA PHE A 16 -2.96 -5.56 -12.60
C PHE A 16 -2.70 -7.00 -13.05
N SER A 17 -1.47 -7.52 -12.90
CA SER A 17 -1.18 -8.92 -13.19
C SER A 17 -1.91 -9.87 -12.25
N VAL A 18 -1.97 -9.52 -10.95
CA VAL A 18 -2.73 -10.30 -9.95
C VAL A 18 -4.22 -10.30 -10.26
N ILE A 19 -4.78 -9.12 -10.54
CA ILE A 19 -6.21 -9.00 -10.90
C ILE A 19 -6.53 -9.81 -12.16
N LYS A 20 -5.69 -9.73 -13.19
CA LYS A 20 -5.86 -10.48 -14.45
C LYS A 20 -5.63 -11.99 -14.30
N GLY A 21 -4.82 -12.40 -13.33
CA GLY A 21 -4.60 -13.80 -12.99
C GLY A 21 -5.86 -14.50 -12.49
N GLY A 22 -6.82 -13.75 -11.97
CA GLY A 22 -8.18 -14.19 -11.67
C GLY A 22 -8.32 -15.13 -10.46
N LYS A 23 -7.25 -15.39 -9.69
CA LYS A 23 -7.34 -16.17 -8.47
C LYS A 23 -7.82 -15.31 -7.32
N ILE A 24 -9.04 -15.48 -6.90
CA ILE A 24 -9.70 -14.62 -5.93
C ILE A 24 -8.99 -14.58 -4.58
N HIS A 25 -8.43 -15.68 -4.10
CA HIS A 25 -7.65 -15.74 -2.86
C HIS A 25 -6.32 -14.95 -2.98
N GLU A 26 -5.67 -14.92 -4.15
CA GLU A 26 -4.49 -14.10 -4.38
C GLU A 26 -4.85 -12.61 -4.39
N VAL A 27 -5.96 -12.23 -5.04
CA VAL A 27 -6.46 -10.84 -5.05
C VAL A 27 -6.80 -10.38 -3.64
N ALA A 28 -7.54 -11.22 -2.87
CA ALA A 28 -7.87 -10.95 -1.48
C ALA A 28 -6.62 -10.81 -0.60
N SER A 29 -5.62 -11.67 -0.79
CA SER A 29 -4.36 -11.61 -0.06
C SER A 29 -3.57 -10.32 -0.32
N VAL A 30 -3.46 -9.89 -1.58
CA VAL A 30 -2.80 -8.62 -1.94
C VAL A 30 -3.58 -7.43 -1.37
N PHE A 31 -4.90 -7.47 -1.33
CA PHE A 31 -5.74 -6.46 -0.69
C PHE A 31 -5.46 -6.42 0.81
N THR A 32 -5.58 -7.54 1.52
CA THR A 32 -5.41 -7.62 2.97
C THR A 32 -4.01 -7.17 3.40
N PHE A 33 -2.97 -7.88 2.99
CA PHE A 33 -1.60 -7.65 3.45
C PHE A 33 -0.87 -6.52 2.72
N GLY A 34 -1.19 -6.29 1.47
CA GLY A 34 -0.52 -5.28 0.66
C GLY A 34 -1.16 -3.89 0.71
N ARG A 35 -2.35 -3.74 1.32
CA ARG A 35 -3.12 -2.49 1.34
C ARG A 35 -3.68 -2.16 2.71
N GLU A 36 -4.70 -2.91 3.16
CA GLU A 36 -5.49 -2.56 4.35
C GLU A 36 -4.66 -2.52 5.64
N ASP A 37 -3.79 -3.52 5.82
CA ASP A 37 -3.01 -3.67 7.05
C ASP A 37 -1.86 -2.64 7.18
N LEU A 38 -1.38 -2.10 6.06
CA LEU A 38 -0.19 -1.24 6.04
C LEU A 38 -0.49 0.26 5.97
N ILE A 39 -1.58 0.63 5.30
CA ILE A 39 -1.86 2.02 4.95
C ILE A 39 -2.03 2.90 6.19
N PRO A 40 -2.75 2.46 7.24
CA PRO A 40 -2.95 3.27 8.43
C PRO A 40 -1.66 3.76 9.07
N ASP A 41 -0.80 2.83 9.46
CA ASP A 41 0.41 3.14 10.23
C ASP A 41 1.45 3.94 9.42
N MET A 42 1.41 3.80 8.11
CA MET A 42 2.37 4.44 7.22
C MET A 42 2.06 5.93 6.96
N PHE A 43 0.77 6.29 6.83
CA PHE A 43 0.41 7.64 6.42
C PHE A 43 0.26 8.64 7.56
N ILE A 44 -0.09 8.22 8.79
CA ILE A 44 -0.26 9.14 9.91
C ILE A 44 1.01 9.95 10.19
N PRO A 45 2.19 9.34 10.42
CA PRO A 45 3.39 10.10 10.74
C PRO A 45 3.78 11.08 9.63
N LEU A 46 3.57 10.67 8.36
CA LEU A 46 3.87 11.52 7.21
C LEU A 46 3.01 12.78 7.20
N ILE A 47 1.70 12.63 7.43
CA ILE A 47 0.76 13.74 7.33
C ILE A 47 0.85 14.66 8.55
N GLU A 48 1.09 14.12 9.72
CA GLU A 48 1.33 14.91 10.93
C GLU A 48 2.61 15.73 10.81
N GLY A 49 3.66 15.17 10.22
CA GLY A 49 4.90 15.90 9.90
C GLY A 49 4.67 17.09 8.96
N ILE A 50 3.94 16.89 7.87
CA ILE A 50 3.64 17.96 6.90
C ILE A 50 2.72 19.02 7.52
N ASN A 51 1.75 18.65 8.34
CA ASN A 51 0.79 19.60 8.94
C ASN A 51 1.40 20.47 10.04
N SER A 52 2.50 20.00 10.67
CA SER A 52 3.19 20.81 11.71
C SER A 52 3.69 22.15 11.18
N GLU A 53 3.91 22.28 9.88
CA GLU A 53 4.44 23.47 9.24
C GLU A 53 3.35 24.47 8.77
N ASN A 54 2.16 24.01 8.37
CA ASN A 54 1.20 24.86 7.66
C ASN A 54 -0.25 24.85 8.15
N ASN A 55 -0.66 23.96 9.02
CA ASN A 55 -2.05 23.79 9.54
C ASN A 55 -3.19 23.72 8.48
N ASP A 56 -2.88 23.77 7.19
CA ASP A 56 -3.87 23.79 6.10
C ASP A 56 -4.41 22.37 5.77
N LEU A 57 -3.78 21.33 6.32
CA LEU A 57 -4.11 19.93 6.03
C LEU A 57 -5.06 19.28 7.05
N ASN A 58 -5.66 20.06 7.95
CA ASN A 58 -6.53 19.55 9.01
C ASN A 58 -7.67 18.65 8.49
N LYS A 59 -8.27 18.97 7.34
CA LYS A 59 -9.32 18.14 6.72
C LYS A 59 -8.77 16.83 6.18
N LEU A 60 -7.55 16.85 5.62
CA LEU A 60 -6.87 15.67 5.13
C LEU A 60 -6.47 14.75 6.30
N ILE A 61 -5.95 15.31 7.38
CA ILE A 61 -5.64 14.59 8.62
C ILE A 61 -6.89 13.94 9.19
N TYR A 62 -8.01 14.69 9.28
CA TYR A 62 -9.27 14.14 9.74
C TYR A 62 -9.71 12.96 8.86
N TYR A 63 -9.62 13.09 7.53
CA TYR A 63 -9.95 12.02 6.60
C TYR A 63 -9.09 10.77 6.84
N PHE A 64 -7.77 10.92 6.99
CA PHE A 64 -6.89 9.79 7.25
C PHE A 64 -7.12 9.17 8.64
N LYS A 65 -7.24 9.98 9.69
CA LYS A 65 -7.55 9.48 11.05
C LYS A 65 -8.86 8.71 11.07
N ARG A 66 -9.87 9.19 10.36
CA ARG A 66 -11.15 8.48 10.26
C ARG A 66 -11.04 7.18 9.47
N HIS A 67 -10.25 7.15 8.40
CA HIS A 67 -9.95 5.92 7.67
C HIS A 67 -9.28 4.88 8.57
N ILE A 68 -8.25 5.28 9.29
CA ILE A 68 -7.49 4.42 10.18
C ILE A 68 -8.36 3.84 11.30
N GLU A 69 -9.20 4.66 11.89
CA GLU A 69 -10.16 4.21 12.91
C GLU A 69 -11.09 3.11 12.36
N VAL A 70 -11.57 3.28 11.13
CA VAL A 70 -12.45 2.28 10.48
C VAL A 70 -11.67 1.06 10.01
N ASP A 71 -10.50 1.26 9.41
CA ASP A 71 -9.71 0.18 8.82
C ASP A 71 -9.01 -0.67 9.89
N GLY A 72 -8.46 -0.04 10.94
CA GLY A 72 -7.81 -0.76 12.02
C GLY A 72 -8.76 -1.61 12.85
N ASP A 73 -9.93 -1.08 13.21
CA ASP A 73 -10.85 -1.77 14.10
C ASP A 73 -11.75 -2.81 13.40
N LYS A 74 -12.05 -2.62 12.12
CA LYS A 74 -13.04 -3.43 11.41
C LYS A 74 -12.50 -4.08 10.13
N HIS A 75 -11.87 -3.32 9.25
CA HIS A 75 -11.47 -3.81 7.94
C HIS A 75 -10.34 -4.83 8.01
N GLY A 76 -9.36 -4.65 8.90
CA GLY A 76 -8.28 -5.61 9.12
C GLY A 76 -8.81 -7.00 9.48
N PRO A 77 -9.56 -7.15 10.59
CA PRO A 77 -10.18 -8.43 10.96
C PRO A 77 -11.10 -9.00 9.88
N MET A 78 -11.94 -8.17 9.24
CA MET A 78 -12.85 -8.61 8.18
C MET A 78 -12.10 -9.09 6.92
N SER A 79 -10.99 -8.45 6.55
CA SER A 79 -10.18 -8.85 5.40
C SER A 79 -9.47 -10.17 5.65
N MET A 80 -9.02 -10.43 6.88
CA MET A 80 -8.45 -11.72 7.29
C MET A 80 -9.52 -12.85 7.28
N GLU A 81 -10.72 -12.55 7.77
CA GLU A 81 -11.83 -13.49 7.73
C GLU A 81 -12.24 -13.82 6.29
N MET A 82 -12.34 -12.81 5.42
CA MET A 82 -12.59 -12.97 3.98
C MET A 82 -11.53 -13.87 3.34
N LEU A 83 -10.24 -13.62 3.60
CA LEU A 83 -9.16 -14.44 3.06
C LEU A 83 -9.21 -15.87 3.54
N SER A 84 -9.47 -16.08 4.84
CA SER A 84 -9.64 -17.41 5.42
C SER A 84 -10.80 -18.18 4.75
N TYR A 85 -11.93 -17.52 4.57
CA TYR A 85 -13.09 -18.08 3.87
C TYR A 85 -12.76 -18.48 2.41
N LEU A 86 -12.05 -17.63 1.68
CA LEU A 86 -11.68 -17.87 0.27
C LEU A 86 -10.65 -19.00 0.13
N CYS A 87 -9.76 -19.16 1.11
CA CYS A 87 -8.80 -20.27 1.15
C CYS A 87 -9.46 -21.62 1.50
N ASP A 88 -10.53 -21.60 2.30
CA ASP A 88 -11.32 -22.79 2.66
C ASP A 88 -10.45 -23.97 3.16
N ASN A 89 -9.45 -23.67 4.01
CA ASN A 89 -8.45 -24.62 4.51
C ASN A 89 -7.67 -25.40 3.43
N ASP A 90 -7.70 -24.96 2.18
CA ASP A 90 -6.89 -25.55 1.09
C ASP A 90 -5.41 -25.13 1.25
N PRO A 91 -4.48 -26.08 1.54
CA PRO A 91 -3.07 -25.76 1.75
C PRO A 91 -2.42 -25.09 0.55
N LYS A 92 -2.89 -25.39 -0.67
CA LYS A 92 -2.38 -24.77 -1.89
C LYS A 92 -2.78 -23.30 -1.97
N LYS A 93 -4.05 -22.99 -1.73
CA LYS A 93 -4.54 -21.60 -1.71
C LYS A 93 -3.86 -20.79 -0.61
N ILE A 94 -3.67 -21.37 0.57
CA ILE A 94 -2.96 -20.71 1.69
C ILE A 94 -1.52 -20.40 1.28
N SER A 95 -0.81 -21.35 0.68
CA SER A 95 0.56 -21.13 0.21
C SER A 95 0.63 -20.10 -0.91
N GLU A 96 -0.27 -20.12 -1.89
CA GLU A 96 -0.36 -19.15 -2.96
C GLU A 96 -0.65 -17.74 -2.41
N SER A 97 -1.55 -17.62 -1.41
CA SER A 97 -1.87 -16.37 -0.72
C SER A 97 -0.66 -15.79 0.01
N ALA A 98 0.10 -16.62 0.72
CA ALA A 98 1.32 -16.17 1.41
C ALA A 98 2.38 -15.65 0.42
N LEU A 99 2.63 -16.40 -0.65
CA LEU A 99 3.61 -16.02 -1.68
C LEU A 99 3.24 -14.72 -2.41
N ILE A 100 1.97 -14.51 -2.70
CA ILE A 100 1.55 -13.29 -3.40
C ILE A 100 1.52 -12.08 -2.46
N ALA A 101 1.24 -12.28 -1.16
CA ALA A 101 1.37 -11.26 -0.13
C ALA A 101 2.81 -10.75 -0.03
N GLU A 102 3.79 -11.65 0.07
CA GLU A 102 5.21 -11.29 0.07
C GLU A 102 5.58 -10.45 -1.15
N LYS A 103 5.17 -10.87 -2.34
CA LYS A 103 5.42 -10.12 -3.58
C LYS A 103 4.76 -8.73 -3.57
N ALA A 104 3.57 -8.61 -2.98
CA ALA A 104 2.90 -7.32 -2.84
C ALA A 104 3.66 -6.36 -1.92
N LEU A 105 4.20 -6.88 -0.81
CA LEU A 105 5.05 -6.11 0.11
C LEU A 105 6.35 -5.66 -0.56
N LEU A 106 7.03 -6.56 -1.26
CA LEU A 106 8.25 -6.23 -2.02
C LEU A 106 8.00 -5.17 -3.11
N ALA A 107 6.89 -5.29 -3.85
CA ALA A 107 6.51 -4.31 -4.85
C ALA A 107 6.23 -2.93 -4.22
N ARG A 108 5.67 -2.90 -3.02
CA ARG A 108 5.45 -1.66 -2.27
C ARG A 108 6.76 -1.04 -1.77
N ILE A 109 7.67 -1.84 -1.24
CA ILE A 109 9.01 -1.38 -0.83
C ILE A 109 9.72 -0.73 -2.03
N SER A 110 9.73 -1.41 -3.17
CA SER A 110 10.34 -0.87 -4.40
C SER A 110 9.70 0.46 -4.85
N LEU A 111 8.37 0.59 -4.71
CA LEU A 111 7.67 1.85 -4.97
C LEU A 111 8.15 2.98 -4.05
N TRP A 112 8.26 2.71 -2.75
CA TRP A 112 8.70 3.72 -1.77
C TRP A 112 10.15 4.10 -1.93
N ASP A 113 11.03 3.14 -2.20
CA ASP A 113 12.45 3.38 -2.49
C ASP A 113 12.59 4.31 -3.72
N GLY A 114 11.78 4.07 -4.75
CA GLY A 114 11.75 4.93 -5.94
C GLY A 114 11.31 6.36 -5.63
N ILE A 115 10.28 6.53 -4.80
CA ILE A 115 9.78 7.84 -4.35
C ILE A 115 10.85 8.55 -3.51
N GLU A 116 11.44 7.86 -2.53
CA GLU A 116 12.47 8.42 -1.66
C GLU A 116 13.69 8.90 -2.47
N ASN A 117 14.16 8.09 -3.39
CA ASN A 117 15.29 8.44 -4.27
C ASN A 117 14.98 9.68 -5.12
N GLU A 118 13.74 9.82 -5.61
CA GLU A 118 13.34 11.00 -6.37
C GLU A 118 13.31 12.27 -5.50
N ILE A 119 12.82 12.17 -4.26
CA ILE A 119 12.81 13.28 -3.31
C ILE A 119 14.24 13.71 -2.99
N LYS A 120 15.14 12.76 -2.66
CA LYS A 120 16.55 13.05 -2.37
C LYS A 120 17.25 13.76 -3.55
N THR A 121 17.05 13.24 -4.75
CA THR A 121 17.64 13.82 -5.98
C THR A 121 17.16 15.25 -6.24
N LYS A 122 15.88 15.53 -5.99
CA LYS A 122 15.34 16.90 -6.13
C LYS A 122 15.93 17.83 -5.08
N LYS A 123 16.02 17.41 -3.82
CA LYS A 123 16.59 18.22 -2.73
C LYS A 123 18.03 18.62 -3.06
N ASP A 124 18.87 17.67 -3.49
CA ASP A 124 20.27 17.94 -3.86
C ASP A 124 20.42 18.94 -5.00
N ASN A 125 19.43 19.02 -5.91
CA ASN A 125 19.42 19.99 -6.99
C ASN A 125 19.02 21.40 -6.55
N TYR A 126 18.18 21.54 -5.51
CA TYR A 126 17.81 22.83 -4.94
C TYR A 126 18.92 23.44 -4.05
N GLU A 127 19.71 22.60 -3.37
CA GLU A 127 20.81 23.05 -2.51
C GLU A 127 22.07 23.51 -3.30
N LYS A 128 22.12 23.23 -4.60
CA LYS A 128 23.24 23.62 -5.50
C LYS A 128 23.01 24.93 -6.27
N VAL A 129 21.86 25.58 -6.08
CA VAL A 129 21.51 26.87 -6.70
C VAL A 129 21.58 27.99 -5.67
#